data_d1dca414d14a6ec93babcc23f4263cbb
#
_entry.id   d1dca414d14a6ec93babcc23f4263cbb
#
_cell.length_a   1.000
_cell.length_b   1.000
_cell.length_c   1.000
_cell.angle_alpha   90.00
_cell.angle_beta   90.00
_cell.angle_gamma   90.00
#
_symmetry.space_group_name_H-M   'P 1'
#
loop_
_entity.id
_entity.type
_entity.pdbx_description
1 polymer ?
#
loop_
_entity_poly.entity_id
_entity_poly.type
_entity_poly.pdbx_seq_one_letter_code
_entity_poly.pdbx_strand_id
1 'polypeptide(L)'
;MIDFSNTEYLQHINYLRSKPKHLLRDIGDQWRTPDALFLAINELYGPLVLDLFSDGQNNKCPHFYTESDNALAQDWAQKLQEIGGGGAFANPPYSRAKKHKGSYITGMSYIMKHTIAQREKGGRYVFLVKVATSEEWWPGEKADHIAFIRGRIPFDLPAWFSPANKRQEVTTASFGIAVMIFDKTWTGSPISYLSRDVLLNRGMELMNELKEPQTLVIAA
;
A
#
# COMPACT_ATOMS: atom_id res chain seq x y z
N MET A 1 -7.97 -1.05 22.48
CA MET A 1 -7.04 -1.85 21.64
C MET A 1 -7.83 -3.05 21.17
N ILE A 2 -8.16 -3.12 19.87
CA ILE A 2 -8.92 -4.26 19.32
C ILE A 2 -7.95 -5.43 19.28
N ASP A 3 -8.32 -6.53 19.95
CA ASP A 3 -7.54 -7.77 19.95
C ASP A 3 -7.72 -8.48 18.60
N PHE A 4 -6.72 -8.34 17.73
CA PHE A 4 -6.67 -9.01 16.41
C PHE A 4 -6.17 -10.47 16.50
N SER A 5 -5.87 -10.98 17.72
CA SER A 5 -5.23 -12.28 17.91
C SER A 5 -6.06 -13.49 17.46
N ASN A 6 -7.35 -13.31 17.17
CA ASN A 6 -8.27 -14.39 16.83
C ASN A 6 -9.11 -14.13 15.57
N THR A 7 -8.62 -13.33 14.63
CA THR A 7 -9.30 -13.10 13.36
C THR A 7 -9.17 -14.33 12.46
N GLU A 8 -10.15 -14.56 11.60
CA GLU A 8 -10.15 -15.62 10.56
C GLU A 8 -8.88 -15.55 9.70
N TYR A 9 -8.38 -14.34 9.46
CA TYR A 9 -7.10 -14.08 8.79
C TYR A 9 -5.90 -14.67 9.57
N LEU A 10 -5.79 -14.46 10.87
CA LEU A 10 -4.69 -15.01 11.69
C LEU A 10 -4.72 -16.53 11.77
N GLN A 11 -5.92 -17.13 11.84
CA GLN A 11 -6.06 -18.58 11.77
C GLN A 11 -5.55 -19.11 10.42
N HIS A 12 -5.86 -18.41 9.32
CA HIS A 12 -5.35 -18.75 7.99
C HIS A 12 -3.82 -18.58 7.89
N ILE A 13 -3.25 -17.49 8.41
CA ILE A 13 -1.79 -17.27 8.49
C ILE A 13 -1.11 -18.38 9.28
N ASN A 14 -1.64 -18.76 10.44
CA ASN A 14 -1.06 -19.83 11.26
C ASN A 14 -1.13 -21.19 10.54
N TYR A 15 -2.21 -21.46 9.82
CA TYR A 15 -2.31 -22.63 8.95
C TYR A 15 -1.25 -22.63 7.84
N LEU A 16 -1.05 -21.48 7.16
CA LEU A 16 0.00 -21.35 6.14
C LEU A 16 1.40 -21.55 6.73
N ARG A 17 1.69 -20.97 7.90
CA ARG A 17 2.96 -21.17 8.62
C ARG A 17 3.24 -22.63 9.01
N SER A 18 2.21 -23.43 9.23
CA SER A 18 2.35 -24.84 9.58
C SER A 18 2.74 -25.72 8.37
N LYS A 19 2.64 -25.19 7.14
CA LYS A 19 3.03 -25.89 5.93
C LYS A 19 4.55 -25.90 5.73
N PRO A 20 5.11 -26.90 5.01
CA PRO A 20 6.52 -26.87 4.62
C PRO A 20 6.81 -25.69 3.67
N LYS A 21 8.08 -25.40 3.48
CA LYS A 21 8.65 -24.29 2.68
C LYS A 21 7.83 -23.89 1.45
N HIS A 22 7.55 -22.59 1.34
CA HIS A 22 6.77 -21.99 0.25
C HIS A 22 7.66 -21.52 -0.91
N LEU A 23 7.11 -21.53 -2.13
CA LEU A 23 7.74 -20.91 -3.29
C LEU A 23 7.26 -19.45 -3.40
N LEU A 24 8.09 -18.54 -3.96
CA LEU A 24 7.74 -17.13 -4.15
C LEU A 24 6.42 -16.91 -4.87
N ARG A 25 6.03 -17.79 -5.78
CA ARG A 25 4.73 -17.76 -6.48
C ARG A 25 3.53 -17.92 -5.52
N ASP A 26 3.74 -18.53 -4.35
CA ASP A 26 2.68 -18.81 -3.39
C ASP A 26 2.27 -17.53 -2.62
N ILE A 27 3.11 -16.48 -2.66
CA ILE A 27 2.83 -15.17 -2.04
C ILE A 27 1.64 -14.49 -2.72
N GLY A 28 1.53 -14.61 -4.05
CA GLY A 28 0.42 -13.99 -4.79
C GLY A 28 0.37 -12.47 -4.61
N ASP A 29 -0.73 -11.95 -4.09
CA ASP A 29 -0.96 -10.52 -3.86
C ASP A 29 -0.45 -10.01 -2.48
N GLN A 30 0.22 -10.86 -1.67
CA GLN A 30 0.54 -10.54 -0.28
C GLN A 30 1.96 -9.96 -0.08
N TRP A 31 2.57 -9.45 -1.13
CA TRP A 31 3.83 -8.71 -1.04
C TRP A 31 3.63 -7.42 -0.25
N ARG A 32 4.50 -7.22 0.75
CA ARG A 32 4.38 -6.11 1.70
C ARG A 32 5.24 -4.92 1.27
N THR A 33 4.68 -3.73 1.33
CA THR A 33 5.46 -2.49 1.14
C THR A 33 6.46 -2.35 2.29
N PRO A 34 7.77 -2.13 2.03
CA PRO A 34 8.74 -1.83 3.08
C PRO A 34 8.36 -0.55 3.85
N ASP A 35 8.57 -0.55 5.17
CA ASP A 35 8.23 0.60 6.01
C ASP A 35 9.01 1.86 5.61
N ALA A 36 10.30 1.70 5.28
CA ALA A 36 11.12 2.81 4.77
C ALA A 36 10.53 3.42 3.49
N LEU A 37 10.06 2.59 2.54
CA LEU A 37 9.44 3.11 1.32
C LEU A 37 8.14 3.85 1.63
N PHE A 38 7.29 3.29 2.50
CA PHE A 38 6.05 3.94 2.91
C PHE A 38 6.29 5.29 3.58
N LEU A 39 7.23 5.37 4.51
CA LEU A 39 7.54 6.62 5.22
C LEU A 39 8.03 7.70 4.27
N ALA A 40 8.90 7.38 3.32
CA ALA A 40 9.33 8.33 2.30
C ALA A 40 8.18 8.80 1.39
N ILE A 41 7.28 7.90 1.00
CA ILE A 41 6.07 8.25 0.24
C ILE A 41 5.13 9.11 1.08
N ASN A 42 4.97 8.80 2.36
CA ASN A 42 4.16 9.58 3.27
C ASN A 42 4.72 10.99 3.53
N GLU A 43 6.04 11.15 3.57
CA GLU A 43 6.68 12.48 3.66
C GLU A 43 6.41 13.32 2.41
N LEU A 44 6.47 12.71 1.22
CA LEU A 44 6.29 13.42 -0.05
C LEU A 44 4.82 13.75 -0.36
N TYR A 45 3.90 12.84 -0.01
CA TYR A 45 2.52 12.87 -0.48
C TYR A 45 1.48 12.73 0.64
N GLY A 46 1.91 12.73 1.90
CA GLY A 46 1.04 12.58 3.06
C GLY A 46 0.43 13.90 3.57
N PRO A 47 -0.20 13.87 4.76
CA PRO A 47 -0.31 12.70 5.64
C PRO A 47 -1.24 11.61 5.10
N LEU A 48 -0.78 10.35 5.17
CA LEU A 48 -1.55 9.17 4.80
C LEU A 48 -2.06 8.49 6.07
N VAL A 49 -3.37 8.39 6.20
CA VAL A 49 -4.05 7.98 7.44
C VAL A 49 -4.92 6.73 7.30
N LEU A 50 -5.19 6.29 6.06
CA LEU A 50 -6.02 5.14 5.75
C LEU A 50 -5.28 4.22 4.76
N ASP A 51 -5.08 2.94 5.11
CA ASP A 51 -4.55 1.92 4.21
C ASP A 51 -5.71 1.14 3.59
N LEU A 52 -5.86 1.21 2.27
CA LEU A 52 -7.01 0.65 1.56
C LEU A 52 -6.95 -0.86 1.36
N PHE A 53 -5.74 -1.44 1.37
CA PHE A 53 -5.54 -2.87 1.08
C PHE A 53 -4.50 -3.47 2.03
N SER A 54 -4.92 -3.73 3.25
CA SER A 54 -4.07 -4.28 4.30
C SER A 54 -4.45 -5.72 4.66
N ASP A 55 -3.50 -6.43 5.21
CA ASP A 55 -3.73 -7.74 5.83
C ASP A 55 -4.06 -7.66 7.33
N GLY A 56 -4.12 -6.44 7.89
CA GLY A 56 -4.36 -6.19 9.31
C GLY A 56 -3.13 -6.39 10.21
N GLN A 57 -2.02 -6.92 9.70
CA GLN A 57 -0.75 -7.05 10.43
C GLN A 57 0.35 -6.15 9.86
N ASN A 58 0.19 -5.73 8.61
CA ASN A 58 1.13 -4.90 7.88
C ASN A 58 0.49 -3.59 7.40
N ASN A 59 -0.53 -3.12 8.10
CA ASN A 59 -1.14 -1.84 7.82
C ASN A 59 -0.11 -0.71 7.91
N LYS A 60 -0.07 0.14 6.91
CA LYS A 60 0.85 1.29 6.84
C LYS A 60 0.28 2.53 7.52
N CYS A 61 -1.03 2.56 7.70
CA CYS A 61 -1.75 3.68 8.31
C CYS A 61 -2.49 3.24 9.59
N PRO A 62 -2.82 4.19 10.50
CA PRO A 62 -3.59 3.88 11.71
C PRO A 62 -4.97 3.29 11.43
N HIS A 63 -5.61 3.71 10.33
CA HIS A 63 -6.87 3.15 9.85
C HIS A 63 -6.60 2.31 8.60
N PHE A 64 -7.32 1.21 8.44
CA PHE A 64 -7.11 0.31 7.30
C PHE A 64 -8.36 -0.50 6.98
N TYR A 65 -8.41 -1.05 5.77
CA TYR A 65 -9.36 -2.06 5.34
C TYR A 65 -8.64 -3.37 5.05
N THR A 66 -9.25 -4.47 5.49
CA THR A 66 -8.82 -5.83 5.17
C THR A 66 -9.67 -6.41 4.03
N GLU A 67 -9.34 -7.61 3.57
CA GLU A 67 -10.17 -8.34 2.60
C GLU A 67 -11.60 -8.51 3.10
N SER A 68 -11.79 -8.75 4.40
CA SER A 68 -13.12 -8.91 5.03
C SER A 68 -13.97 -7.65 4.99
N ASP A 69 -13.35 -6.48 5.07
CA ASP A 69 -14.03 -5.19 5.02
C ASP A 69 -14.48 -4.83 3.60
N ASN A 70 -13.83 -5.41 2.60
CA ASN A 70 -14.00 -5.11 1.18
C ASN A 70 -13.89 -3.62 0.87
N ALA A 71 -12.68 -3.12 0.68
CA ALA A 71 -12.43 -1.70 0.38
C ALA A 71 -13.29 -1.16 -0.77
N LEU A 72 -13.61 -1.98 -1.78
CA LEU A 72 -14.44 -1.56 -2.93
C LEU A 72 -15.93 -1.38 -2.57
N ALA A 73 -16.36 -1.81 -1.40
CA ALA A 73 -17.71 -1.56 -0.89
C ALA A 73 -17.78 -0.34 0.04
N GLN A 74 -16.63 0.29 0.35
CA GLN A 74 -16.54 1.40 1.31
C GLN A 74 -16.53 2.75 0.60
N ASP A 75 -17.07 3.77 1.27
CA ASP A 75 -16.92 5.17 0.85
C ASP A 75 -15.63 5.75 1.48
N TRP A 76 -14.56 5.75 0.68
CA TRP A 76 -13.25 6.19 1.16
C TRP A 76 -13.20 7.69 1.46
N ALA A 77 -13.89 8.50 0.66
CA ALA A 77 -13.91 9.94 0.87
C ALA A 77 -14.65 10.30 2.17
N GLN A 78 -15.79 9.66 2.43
CA GLN A 78 -16.50 9.82 3.69
C GLN A 78 -15.62 9.34 4.86
N LYS A 79 -14.97 8.17 4.74
CA LYS A 79 -14.10 7.66 5.79
C LYS A 79 -12.94 8.60 6.12
N LEU A 80 -12.30 9.21 5.11
CA LEU A 80 -11.26 10.22 5.34
C LEU A 80 -11.80 11.44 6.10
N GLN A 81 -13.01 11.89 5.82
CA GLN A 81 -13.65 12.99 6.58
C GLN A 81 -13.93 12.60 8.04
N GLU A 82 -14.46 11.40 8.28
CA GLU A 82 -14.76 10.87 9.62
C GLU A 82 -13.52 10.78 10.52
N ILE A 83 -12.34 10.46 9.94
CA ILE A 83 -11.09 10.33 10.70
C ILE A 83 -10.27 11.63 10.75
N GLY A 84 -10.84 12.75 10.35
CA GLY A 84 -10.21 14.07 10.48
C GLY A 84 -9.42 14.53 9.27
N GLY A 85 -9.61 13.92 8.10
CA GLY A 85 -8.91 14.27 6.87
C GLY A 85 -7.64 13.48 6.62
N GLY A 86 -6.81 13.96 5.69
CA GLY A 86 -5.61 13.27 5.20
C GLY A 86 -5.83 12.54 3.88
N GLY A 87 -4.93 11.65 3.53
CA GLY A 87 -5.01 10.83 2.33
C GLY A 87 -5.06 9.33 2.64
N ALA A 88 -5.41 8.53 1.63
CA ALA A 88 -5.33 7.09 1.73
C ALA A 88 -4.15 6.54 0.94
N PHE A 89 -3.52 5.50 1.48
CA PHE A 89 -2.48 4.71 0.84
C PHE A 89 -3.05 3.43 0.25
N ALA A 90 -2.46 2.95 -0.84
CA ALA A 90 -2.78 1.66 -1.42
C ALA A 90 -1.56 0.99 -2.06
N ASN A 91 -1.32 -0.26 -1.70
CA ASN A 91 -0.59 -1.25 -2.51
C ASN A 91 -1.61 -2.34 -2.89
N PRO A 92 -2.33 -2.17 -4.01
CA PRO A 92 -3.50 -2.99 -4.31
C PRO A 92 -3.13 -4.40 -4.77
N PRO A 93 -4.04 -5.40 -4.61
CA PRO A 93 -3.85 -6.73 -5.17
C PRO A 93 -3.94 -6.69 -6.70
N TYR A 94 -2.98 -7.36 -7.39
CA TYR A 94 -2.92 -7.45 -8.87
C TYR A 94 -3.58 -8.71 -9.44
N SER A 95 -4.15 -9.56 -8.60
CA SER A 95 -4.84 -10.76 -9.04
C SER A 95 -6.04 -10.45 -9.93
N ARG A 96 -6.49 -11.47 -10.67
CA ARG A 96 -7.74 -11.38 -11.43
C ARG A 96 -8.90 -10.98 -10.52
N ALA A 97 -9.88 -10.31 -11.10
CA ALA A 97 -11.08 -9.88 -10.38
C ALA A 97 -11.75 -11.05 -9.67
N LYS A 98 -11.91 -10.94 -8.36
CA LYS A 98 -12.62 -11.88 -7.50
C LYS A 98 -13.85 -11.24 -6.93
N LYS A 99 -14.88 -12.05 -6.68
CA LYS A 99 -16.09 -11.62 -5.97
C LYS A 99 -16.20 -12.37 -4.63
N HIS A 100 -16.67 -11.66 -3.63
CA HIS A 100 -17.12 -12.21 -2.36
C HIS A 100 -18.51 -11.68 -2.07
N LYS A 101 -19.45 -12.56 -1.74
CA LYS A 101 -20.88 -12.21 -1.51
C LYS A 101 -21.50 -11.33 -2.60
N GLY A 102 -21.17 -11.63 -3.86
CA GLY A 102 -21.71 -10.90 -5.03
C GLY A 102 -20.99 -9.60 -5.42
N SER A 103 -20.13 -9.04 -4.56
CA SER A 103 -19.37 -7.81 -4.80
C SER A 103 -17.92 -8.11 -5.18
N TYR A 104 -17.32 -7.30 -6.04
CA TYR A 104 -15.90 -7.40 -6.35
C TYR A 104 -15.06 -6.97 -5.14
N ILE A 105 -13.98 -7.72 -4.87
CA ILE A 105 -13.00 -7.44 -3.81
C ILE A 105 -11.60 -7.19 -4.38
N THR A 106 -11.32 -7.62 -5.61
CA THR A 106 -10.08 -7.39 -6.34
C THR A 106 -10.34 -7.09 -7.81
N GLY A 107 -9.28 -6.80 -8.54
CA GLY A 107 -9.28 -6.52 -9.97
C GLY A 107 -9.00 -5.04 -10.24
N MET A 108 -7.86 -4.75 -10.88
CA MET A 108 -7.36 -3.39 -11.04
C MET A 108 -8.35 -2.45 -11.75
N SER A 109 -9.12 -2.94 -12.73
CA SER A 109 -10.15 -2.12 -13.40
C SER A 109 -11.23 -1.62 -12.42
N TYR A 110 -11.66 -2.47 -11.48
CA TYR A 110 -12.65 -2.09 -10.47
C TYR A 110 -12.04 -1.16 -9.42
N ILE A 111 -10.80 -1.44 -9.00
CA ILE A 111 -10.06 -0.61 -8.04
C ILE A 111 -9.89 0.80 -8.61
N MET A 112 -9.39 0.94 -9.85
CA MET A 112 -9.16 2.24 -10.47
C MET A 112 -10.47 2.99 -10.74
N LYS A 113 -11.53 2.31 -11.18
CA LYS A 113 -12.86 2.91 -11.33
C LYS A 113 -13.38 3.47 -10.01
N HIS A 114 -13.23 2.72 -8.93
CA HIS A 114 -13.64 3.15 -7.60
C HIS A 114 -12.79 4.34 -7.12
N THR A 115 -11.46 4.27 -7.28
CA THR A 115 -10.54 5.36 -6.93
C THR A 115 -10.93 6.68 -7.60
N ILE A 116 -11.20 6.65 -8.90
CA ILE A 116 -11.61 7.83 -9.66
C ILE A 116 -12.93 8.38 -9.11
N ALA A 117 -13.92 7.52 -8.83
CA ALA A 117 -15.19 7.93 -8.25
C ALA A 117 -15.01 8.56 -6.86
N GLN A 118 -14.13 8.03 -6.03
CA GLN A 118 -13.82 8.55 -4.70
C GLN A 118 -13.02 9.87 -4.78
N ARG A 119 -12.11 10.01 -5.75
CA ARG A 119 -11.44 11.28 -6.05
C ARG A 119 -12.44 12.39 -6.39
N GLU A 120 -13.46 12.08 -7.19
CA GLU A 120 -14.51 13.06 -7.54
C GLU A 120 -15.27 13.56 -6.30
N LYS A 121 -15.37 12.78 -5.24
CA LYS A 121 -15.93 13.18 -3.94
C LYS A 121 -14.96 14.02 -3.09
N GLY A 122 -13.74 14.30 -3.57
CA GLY A 122 -12.76 15.14 -2.90
C GLY A 122 -11.76 14.38 -2.02
N GLY A 123 -11.74 13.04 -2.07
CA GLY A 123 -10.70 12.25 -1.39
C GLY A 123 -9.35 12.33 -2.11
N ARG A 124 -8.26 12.15 -1.35
CA ARG A 124 -6.88 12.06 -1.84
C ARG A 124 -6.34 10.65 -1.66
N TYR A 125 -5.81 10.07 -2.75
CA TYR A 125 -5.37 8.68 -2.79
C TYR A 125 -3.99 8.56 -3.39
N VAL A 126 -3.10 7.80 -2.74
CA VAL A 126 -1.71 7.55 -3.13
C VAL A 126 -1.53 6.06 -3.35
N PHE A 127 -1.34 5.66 -4.59
CA PHE A 127 -1.23 4.27 -5.00
C PHE A 127 0.20 3.91 -5.36
N LEU A 128 0.74 2.86 -4.75
CA LEU A 128 2.00 2.23 -5.16
C LEU A 128 1.65 1.08 -6.12
N VAL A 129 1.93 1.24 -7.41
CA VAL A 129 1.47 0.29 -8.44
C VAL A 129 2.58 -0.13 -9.38
N LYS A 130 2.45 -1.35 -9.95
CA LYS A 130 3.31 -1.74 -11.06
C LYS A 130 3.05 -0.86 -12.28
N VAL A 131 4.11 -0.49 -12.99
CA VAL A 131 4.00 0.21 -14.28
C VAL A 131 3.46 -0.77 -15.32
N ALA A 132 2.28 -0.48 -15.84
CA ALA A 132 1.55 -1.35 -16.76
C ALA A 132 0.78 -0.52 -17.81
N THR A 133 1.50 0.33 -18.52
CA THR A 133 0.93 1.31 -19.47
C THR A 133 0.15 0.70 -20.64
N SER A 134 0.35 -0.59 -20.92
CA SER A 134 -0.38 -1.35 -21.94
C SER A 134 -1.68 -1.99 -21.44
N GLU A 135 -1.92 -1.95 -20.14
CA GLU A 135 -3.11 -2.55 -19.54
C GLU A 135 -4.28 -1.56 -19.58
N GLU A 136 -5.48 -2.03 -19.90
CA GLU A 136 -6.70 -1.23 -19.98
C GLU A 136 -7.05 -0.50 -18.66
N TRP A 137 -6.69 -1.11 -17.54
CA TRP A 137 -6.93 -0.52 -16.21
C TRP A 137 -5.98 0.65 -15.87
N TRP A 138 -4.89 0.83 -16.63
CA TRP A 138 -3.92 1.89 -16.36
C TRP A 138 -4.53 3.28 -16.52
N PRO A 139 -4.65 4.08 -15.45
CA PRO A 139 -5.41 5.33 -15.48
C PRO A 139 -4.54 6.54 -15.81
N GLY A 140 -3.55 6.40 -16.71
CA GLY A 140 -2.53 7.42 -16.95
C GLY A 140 -3.03 8.84 -17.19
N GLU A 141 -4.18 9.00 -17.87
CA GLU A 141 -4.80 10.30 -18.15
C GLU A 141 -5.71 10.80 -17.02
N LYS A 142 -6.03 9.95 -16.04
CA LYS A 142 -6.96 10.26 -14.92
C LYS A 142 -6.26 10.42 -13.58
N ALA A 143 -4.99 10.03 -13.49
CA ALA A 143 -4.16 10.33 -12.35
C ALA A 143 -3.71 11.80 -12.42
N ASP A 144 -3.72 12.49 -11.30
CA ASP A 144 -3.29 13.90 -11.23
C ASP A 144 -1.76 14.00 -11.26
N HIS A 145 -1.08 12.96 -10.76
CA HIS A 145 0.37 12.84 -10.81
C HIS A 145 0.81 11.38 -10.87
N ILE A 146 1.87 11.11 -11.64
CA ILE A 146 2.54 9.80 -11.69
C ILE A 146 4.04 10.01 -11.46
N ALA A 147 4.56 9.49 -10.36
CA ALA A 147 5.99 9.46 -10.08
C ALA A 147 6.54 8.05 -10.38
N PHE A 148 7.31 7.92 -11.46
CA PHE A 148 7.97 6.66 -11.81
C PHE A 148 9.21 6.44 -10.95
N ILE A 149 9.30 5.27 -10.28
CA ILE A 149 10.45 4.93 -9.44
C ILE A 149 11.53 4.27 -10.30
N ARG A 150 12.69 4.89 -10.36
CA ARG A 150 13.90 4.35 -10.99
C ARG A 150 14.59 3.40 -10.00
N GLY A 151 14.81 2.16 -10.43
CA GLY A 151 15.29 1.07 -9.59
C GLY A 151 14.16 0.11 -9.18
N ARG A 152 14.53 -1.15 -8.89
CA ARG A 152 13.59 -2.20 -8.51
C ARG A 152 13.32 -2.15 -7.01
N ILE A 153 12.05 -2.13 -6.61
CA ILE A 153 11.67 -2.12 -5.21
C ILE A 153 11.84 -3.52 -4.60
N PRO A 154 12.54 -3.64 -3.47
CA PRO A 154 12.59 -4.88 -2.69
C PRO A 154 11.36 -4.94 -1.77
N PHE A 155 10.27 -5.57 -2.24
CA PHE A 155 9.10 -5.79 -1.39
C PHE A 155 9.41 -6.83 -0.31
N ASP A 156 8.83 -6.64 0.87
CA ASP A 156 8.97 -7.56 1.98
C ASP A 156 8.12 -8.82 1.79
N LEU A 157 8.62 -9.92 2.31
CA LEU A 157 7.90 -11.19 2.37
C LEU A 157 6.78 -11.13 3.41
N PRO A 158 5.62 -11.77 3.17
CA PRO A 158 4.59 -11.86 4.19
C PRO A 158 5.07 -12.69 5.38
N ALA A 159 4.54 -12.39 6.57
CA ALA A 159 4.99 -13.00 7.82
C ALA A 159 4.81 -14.54 7.87
N TRP A 160 3.90 -15.10 7.09
CA TRP A 160 3.66 -16.54 7.01
C TRP A 160 4.63 -17.27 6.06
N PHE A 161 5.32 -16.54 5.17
CA PHE A 161 6.13 -17.16 4.13
C PHE A 161 7.42 -17.76 4.71
N SER A 162 7.70 -19.01 4.36
CA SER A 162 8.93 -19.71 4.72
C SER A 162 9.77 -19.94 3.46
N PRO A 163 10.90 -19.22 3.28
CA PRO A 163 11.75 -19.37 2.11
C PRO A 163 12.27 -20.82 1.97
N ALA A 164 12.24 -21.35 0.75
CA ALA A 164 12.80 -22.67 0.46
C ALA A 164 14.34 -22.68 0.47
N ASN A 165 14.95 -21.52 0.23
CA ASN A 165 16.40 -21.32 0.22
C ASN A 165 16.75 -19.84 0.37
N LYS A 166 18.02 -19.52 0.63
CA LYS A 166 18.52 -18.14 0.81
C LYS A 166 18.25 -17.19 -0.36
N ARG A 167 18.10 -17.70 -1.59
CA ARG A 167 17.80 -16.84 -2.76
C ARG A 167 16.40 -16.26 -2.71
N GLN A 168 15.53 -16.81 -1.89
CA GLN A 168 14.16 -16.31 -1.69
C GLN A 168 14.04 -15.31 -0.53
N GLU A 169 15.12 -15.06 0.22
CA GLU A 169 15.13 -14.10 1.34
C GLU A 169 15.28 -12.66 0.85
N VAL A 170 15.97 -12.45 -0.28
CA VAL A 170 16.16 -11.13 -0.89
C VAL A 170 15.37 -11.07 -2.18
N THR A 171 14.31 -10.31 -2.19
CA THR A 171 13.40 -10.23 -3.32
C THR A 171 13.34 -8.82 -3.86
N THR A 172 13.37 -8.70 -5.19
CA THR A 172 13.11 -7.43 -5.88
C THR A 172 12.01 -7.63 -6.91
N ALA A 173 11.12 -6.64 -7.03
CA ALA A 173 10.08 -6.68 -8.05
C ALA A 173 10.67 -6.90 -9.45
N SER A 174 10.09 -7.79 -10.23
CA SER A 174 10.48 -8.04 -11.63
C SER A 174 10.01 -6.96 -12.59
N PHE A 175 9.22 -5.99 -12.12
CA PHE A 175 8.57 -4.92 -12.88
C PHE A 175 8.90 -3.54 -12.31
N GLY A 176 8.67 -2.50 -13.11
CA GLY A 176 8.75 -1.11 -12.66
C GLY A 176 7.59 -0.76 -11.73
N ILE A 177 7.83 0.17 -10.82
CA ILE A 177 6.85 0.68 -9.86
C ILE A 177 6.66 2.18 -10.11
N ALA A 178 5.44 2.66 -9.92
CA ALA A 178 5.10 4.08 -9.87
C ALA A 178 4.24 4.38 -8.65
N VAL A 179 4.35 5.62 -8.16
CA VAL A 179 3.39 6.21 -7.22
C VAL A 179 2.41 7.03 -8.03
N MET A 180 1.11 6.73 -7.90
CA MET A 180 0.04 7.50 -8.54
C MET A 180 -0.74 8.30 -7.51
N ILE A 181 -0.96 9.56 -7.81
CA ILE A 181 -1.73 10.47 -6.98
C ILE A 181 -3.07 10.76 -7.67
N PHE A 182 -4.14 10.59 -6.92
CA PHE A 182 -5.49 10.98 -7.29
C PHE A 182 -5.97 12.04 -6.29
N ASP A 183 -5.80 13.30 -6.67
CA ASP A 183 -6.08 14.47 -5.84
C ASP A 183 -6.46 15.65 -6.73
N LYS A 184 -7.73 16.06 -6.71
CA LYS A 184 -8.24 17.21 -7.53
C LYS A 184 -7.55 18.54 -7.20
N THR A 185 -6.89 18.62 -6.06
CA THR A 185 -6.18 19.83 -5.64
C THR A 185 -4.71 19.84 -6.04
N TRP A 186 -4.24 18.77 -6.74
CA TRP A 186 -2.86 18.69 -7.20
C TRP A 186 -2.53 19.79 -8.21
N THR A 187 -1.50 20.57 -7.93
CA THR A 187 -1.03 21.68 -8.78
C THR A 187 0.38 21.46 -9.34
N GLY A 188 0.99 20.32 -9.00
CA GLY A 188 2.35 19.97 -9.45
C GLY A 188 2.38 19.42 -10.89
N SER A 189 3.57 19.03 -11.34
CA SER A 189 3.75 18.36 -12.62
C SER A 189 2.92 17.06 -12.69
N PRO A 190 2.34 16.71 -13.83
CA PRO A 190 1.62 15.44 -13.99
C PRO A 190 2.54 14.21 -13.95
N ILE A 191 3.83 14.37 -14.23
CA ILE A 191 4.81 13.27 -14.25
C ILE A 191 6.11 13.70 -13.56
N SER A 192 6.69 12.79 -12.77
CA SER A 192 8.02 12.90 -12.22
C SER A 192 8.75 11.56 -12.13
N TYR A 193 10.02 11.61 -11.75
CA TYR A 193 10.85 10.44 -11.50
C TYR A 193 11.45 10.51 -10.10
N LEU A 194 11.36 9.42 -9.36
CA LEU A 194 11.94 9.25 -8.04
C LEU A 194 13.06 8.20 -8.10
N SER A 195 14.09 8.36 -7.28
CA SER A 195 15.12 7.35 -7.12
C SER A 195 14.72 6.39 -5.98
N ARG A 196 14.73 5.07 -6.25
CA ARG A 196 14.54 4.05 -5.21
C ARG A 196 15.48 4.26 -4.04
N ASP A 197 16.76 4.51 -4.33
CA ASP A 197 17.79 4.59 -3.29
C ASP A 197 17.59 5.82 -2.41
N VAL A 198 17.20 6.95 -3.01
CA VAL A 198 16.85 8.17 -2.26
C VAL A 198 15.64 7.93 -1.37
N LEU A 199 14.58 7.30 -1.90
CA LEU A 199 13.39 6.98 -1.11
C LEU A 199 13.70 6.05 0.07
N LEU A 200 14.44 4.96 -0.18
CA LEU A 200 14.73 3.99 0.88
C LEU A 200 15.67 4.58 1.94
N ASN A 201 16.68 5.36 1.54
CA ASN A 201 17.58 6.03 2.48
C ASN A 201 16.81 7.03 3.34
N ARG A 202 15.99 7.91 2.72
CA ARG A 202 15.17 8.86 3.46
C ARG A 202 14.19 8.18 4.41
N GLY A 203 13.55 7.10 3.96
CA GLY A 203 12.66 6.32 4.82
C GLY A 203 13.38 5.66 6.00
N MET A 204 14.63 5.19 5.84
CA MET A 204 15.43 4.67 6.94
C MET A 204 15.80 5.77 7.96
N GLU A 205 16.11 6.97 7.49
CA GLU A 205 16.34 8.14 8.36
C GLU A 205 15.09 8.41 9.20
N LEU A 206 13.91 8.52 8.54
CA LEU A 206 12.64 8.73 9.24
C LEU A 206 12.32 7.63 10.25
N MET A 207 12.62 6.36 9.94
CA MET A 207 12.46 5.25 10.89
C MET A 207 13.37 5.42 12.12
N ASN A 208 14.56 5.95 11.96
CA ASN A 208 15.48 6.20 13.08
C ASN A 208 15.01 7.40 13.91
N GLU A 209 14.58 8.50 13.27
CA GLU A 209 13.99 9.65 13.95
C GLU A 209 12.80 9.27 14.83
N LEU A 210 11.95 8.33 14.36
CA LEU A 210 10.79 7.83 15.14
C LEU A 210 11.19 6.93 16.33
N LYS A 211 12.39 6.34 16.32
CA LYS A 211 12.89 5.49 17.42
C LYS A 211 13.62 6.28 18.49
N GLU A 212 14.13 7.47 18.17
CA GLU A 212 14.76 8.32 19.14
C GLU A 212 13.70 8.88 20.12
N PRO A 213 13.87 8.71 21.43
CA PRO A 213 12.95 9.32 22.38
C PRO A 213 13.01 10.83 22.20
N GLN A 214 11.86 11.46 21.89
CA GLN A 214 11.77 12.92 21.87
C GLN A 214 12.12 13.42 23.28
N THR A 215 13.34 13.90 23.46
CA THR A 215 13.74 14.59 24.66
C THR A 215 12.96 15.91 24.69
N LEU A 216 11.86 15.95 25.41
CA LEU A 216 11.13 17.17 25.71
C LEU A 216 12.11 18.12 26.41
N VAL A 217 12.70 19.07 25.68
CA VAL A 217 13.36 20.23 26.25
C VAL A 217 12.24 21.09 26.81
N ILE A 218 11.90 20.87 28.07
CA ILE A 218 11.09 21.81 28.85
C ILE A 218 12.02 22.99 29.10
N ALA A 219 11.88 24.04 28.28
CA ALA A 219 12.51 25.31 28.54
C ALA A 219 11.89 25.85 29.84
N ALA A 220 12.69 25.99 30.87
CA ALA A 220 12.37 26.62 32.16
C ALA A 220 12.27 28.14 32.00
#